data_ccef8a6d36ae3cacf62dbfe4a53858ca
#
_entry.id   ccef8a6d36ae3cacf62dbfe4a53858ca
#
_cell.length_a   1.000
_cell.length_b   1.000
_cell.length_c   1.000
_cell.angle_alpha   90.00
_cell.angle_beta   90.00
_cell.angle_gamma   90.00
#
_symmetry.space_group_name_H-M   'P 1'
#
loop_
_entity.id
_entity.type
_entity.pdbx_description
1 polymer ?
#
loop_
_entity_poly.entity_id
_entity_poly.type
_entity_poly.pdbx_seq_one_letter_code
_entity_poly.pdbx_strand_id
1 'polypeptide(L)'
;KFLDLPKYGCINVHASLLPKYRGAAPIQYAIIKGEKESGVTIMQMDIGMDTGAMLDKVVVPIEENTTMGELHYALREQGAALLLQVIDKIAAGTAVAEPQDNEQATYATLLDRSMEHIDWSKTAQEVHNLIRGFNPAPSTFTKLPNGKGLKIWGSKMTDKNSAAAAGTVIETGKHSFFVACGEGVLEITEVQPESKK
;
A
#
# COMPACT_ATOMS: atom_id res chain seq x y z
N LYS A 1 -25.97 -5.67 -16.74
CA LYS A 1 -26.63 -7.00 -17.00
C LYS A 1 -26.12 -8.11 -16.09
N PHE A 2 -24.81 -8.25 -15.84
CA PHE A 2 -24.31 -9.31 -14.94
C PHE A 2 -24.60 -9.01 -13.46
N LEU A 3 -24.59 -7.75 -13.06
CA LEU A 3 -24.85 -7.33 -11.67
C LEU A 3 -26.28 -7.64 -11.21
N ASP A 4 -27.22 -7.73 -12.15
CA ASP A 4 -28.65 -7.94 -11.88
C ASP A 4 -29.06 -9.44 -11.91
N LEU A 5 -28.13 -10.34 -12.24
CA LEU A 5 -28.41 -11.78 -12.36
C LEU A 5 -28.51 -12.50 -11.00
N PRO A 6 -27.62 -12.24 -10.02
CA PRO A 6 -27.70 -12.93 -8.73
C PRO A 6 -28.86 -12.39 -7.89
N LYS A 7 -29.57 -13.29 -7.20
CA LYS A 7 -30.72 -12.96 -6.34
C LYS A 7 -30.43 -11.86 -5.31
N TYR A 8 -29.20 -11.84 -4.78
CA TYR A 8 -28.76 -10.91 -3.73
C TYR A 8 -27.79 -9.83 -4.26
N GLY A 9 -27.67 -9.67 -5.59
CA GLY A 9 -26.70 -8.80 -6.21
C GLY A 9 -25.27 -9.38 -6.18
N CYS A 10 -24.31 -8.56 -6.56
CA CYS A 10 -22.87 -8.89 -6.51
C CYS A 10 -22.21 -8.12 -5.38
N ILE A 11 -21.31 -8.77 -4.64
CA ILE A 11 -20.51 -8.12 -3.60
C ILE A 11 -19.03 -8.19 -3.93
N ASN A 12 -18.26 -7.23 -3.46
CA ASN A 12 -16.80 -7.19 -3.59
C ASN A 12 -16.16 -7.03 -2.20
N VAL A 13 -15.01 -7.70 -2.04
CA VAL A 13 -14.12 -7.56 -0.88
C VAL A 13 -13.04 -6.56 -1.28
N HIS A 14 -13.22 -5.29 -0.96
CA HIS A 14 -12.31 -4.23 -1.35
C HIS A 14 -11.29 -3.95 -0.25
N ALA A 15 -10.00 -3.94 -0.60
CA ALA A 15 -8.88 -3.84 0.34
C ALA A 15 -8.56 -2.38 0.72
N SER A 16 -9.58 -1.59 1.06
CA SER A 16 -9.45 -0.27 1.66
C SER A 16 -10.66 0.07 2.54
N LEU A 17 -10.54 1.16 3.29
CA LEU A 17 -11.65 1.80 3.99
C LEU A 17 -12.36 2.76 3.01
N LEU A 18 -13.29 2.24 2.22
CA LEU A 18 -14.08 3.05 1.28
C LEU A 18 -14.80 4.21 2.03
N PRO A 19 -14.90 5.38 1.40
CA PRO A 19 -14.67 5.68 -0.02
C PRO A 19 -13.22 6.00 -0.40
N LYS A 20 -12.26 5.87 0.53
CA LYS A 20 -10.84 6.08 0.21
C LYS A 20 -10.27 4.92 -0.61
N TYR A 21 -9.36 5.26 -1.53
CA TYR A 21 -8.57 4.31 -2.32
C TYR A 21 -9.42 3.36 -3.18
N ARG A 22 -10.43 3.90 -3.89
CA ARG A 22 -11.11 3.17 -4.96
C ARG A 22 -10.10 2.82 -6.07
N GLY A 23 -10.22 1.65 -6.68
CA GLY A 23 -9.39 1.23 -7.82
C GLY A 23 -8.47 0.06 -7.54
N ALA A 24 -7.34 -0.02 -8.27
CA ALA A 24 -6.62 -1.27 -8.47
C ALA A 24 -5.55 -1.60 -7.42
N ALA A 25 -4.98 -0.60 -6.73
CA ALA A 25 -3.81 -0.79 -5.86
C ALA A 25 -3.97 -0.16 -4.45
N PRO A 26 -5.13 -0.34 -3.77
CA PRO A 26 -5.40 0.34 -2.50
C PRO A 26 -4.38 0.03 -1.41
N ILE A 27 -3.86 -1.19 -1.34
CA ILE A 27 -2.91 -1.63 -0.31
C ILE A 27 -1.59 -0.87 -0.41
N GLN A 28 -1.03 -0.80 -1.63
CA GLN A 28 0.22 -0.07 -1.88
C GLN A 28 0.04 1.42 -1.60
N TYR A 29 -1.04 2.01 -2.11
CA TYR A 29 -1.29 3.44 -1.92
C TYR A 29 -1.47 3.82 -0.45
N ALA A 30 -2.12 3.01 0.37
CA ALA A 30 -2.26 3.27 1.80
C ALA A 30 -0.87 3.40 2.48
N ILE A 31 0.06 2.50 2.16
CA ILE A 31 1.42 2.53 2.72
C ILE A 31 2.24 3.69 2.15
N ILE A 32 2.24 3.87 0.81
CA ILE A 32 3.02 4.92 0.14
C ILE A 32 2.58 6.32 0.61
N LYS A 33 1.30 6.50 0.88
CA LYS A 33 0.73 7.75 1.41
C LYS A 33 0.95 7.95 2.91
N GLY A 34 1.50 6.94 3.60
CA GLY A 34 1.81 7.03 5.03
C GLY A 34 0.59 6.96 5.93
N GLU A 35 -0.50 6.32 5.48
CA GLU A 35 -1.67 6.08 6.32
C GLU A 35 -1.28 5.26 7.55
N LYS A 36 -1.96 5.51 8.65
CA LYS A 36 -1.76 4.78 9.92
C LYS A 36 -2.67 3.58 10.05
N GLU A 37 -3.64 3.47 9.18
CA GLU A 37 -4.59 2.38 9.10
C GLU A 37 -5.05 2.16 7.67
N SER A 38 -5.46 0.96 7.37
CA SER A 38 -6.21 0.55 6.19
C SER A 38 -7.35 -0.33 6.65
N GLY A 39 -7.94 -1.10 5.76
CA GLY A 39 -9.00 -2.02 6.12
C GLY A 39 -9.56 -2.76 4.92
N VAL A 40 -10.61 -3.50 5.19
CA VAL A 40 -11.41 -4.15 4.16
C VAL A 40 -12.83 -3.63 4.26
N THR A 41 -13.40 -3.29 3.13
CA THR A 41 -14.82 -2.96 2.99
C THR A 41 -15.51 -4.04 2.14
N ILE A 42 -16.56 -4.66 2.68
CA ILE A 42 -17.48 -5.47 1.88
C ILE A 42 -18.52 -4.52 1.29
N MET A 43 -18.62 -4.47 -0.01
CA MET A 43 -19.51 -3.54 -0.71
C MET A 43 -20.38 -4.24 -1.75
N GLN A 44 -21.54 -3.71 -2.04
CA GLN A 44 -22.31 -4.08 -3.22
C GLN A 44 -21.63 -3.54 -4.47
N MET A 45 -21.62 -4.29 -5.53
CA MET A 45 -21.10 -3.83 -6.82
C MET A 45 -22.17 -3.07 -7.59
N ASP A 46 -21.79 -1.94 -8.14
CA ASP A 46 -22.59 -1.16 -9.08
C ASP A 46 -21.84 -0.96 -10.40
N ILE A 47 -22.30 -0.04 -11.26
CA ILE A 47 -21.68 0.22 -12.56
C ILE A 47 -20.39 1.04 -12.45
N GLY A 48 -20.17 1.73 -11.33
CA GLY A 48 -18.99 2.55 -11.08
C GLY A 48 -17.80 1.73 -10.57
N MET A 49 -16.64 2.36 -10.54
CA MET A 49 -15.44 1.77 -9.96
C MET A 49 -15.48 1.92 -8.44
N ASP A 50 -15.78 0.82 -7.74
CA ASP A 50 -15.84 0.74 -6.28
C ASP A 50 -16.76 1.81 -5.63
N THR A 51 -17.87 2.15 -6.31
CA THR A 51 -18.81 3.20 -5.90
C THR A 51 -20.03 2.69 -5.14
N GLY A 52 -20.26 1.38 -5.17
CA GLY A 52 -21.44 0.76 -4.58
C GLY A 52 -21.52 0.89 -3.06
N ALA A 53 -22.69 0.66 -2.51
CA ALA A 53 -22.95 0.82 -1.09
C ALA A 53 -22.14 -0.16 -0.24
N MET A 54 -21.64 0.32 0.90
CA MET A 54 -20.88 -0.47 1.86
C MET A 54 -21.83 -1.30 2.73
N LEU A 55 -21.49 -2.58 2.91
CA LEU A 55 -22.27 -3.50 3.76
C LEU A 55 -21.65 -3.63 5.16
N ASP A 56 -20.31 -3.63 5.23
CA ASP A 56 -19.57 -3.63 6.49
C ASP A 56 -18.09 -3.35 6.22
N LYS A 57 -17.32 -3.01 7.26
CA LYS A 57 -15.88 -2.75 7.16
C LYS A 57 -15.12 -3.17 8.41
N VAL A 58 -13.84 -3.52 8.24
CA VAL A 58 -12.91 -3.81 9.32
C VAL A 58 -11.64 -2.97 9.13
N VAL A 59 -11.15 -2.39 10.23
CA VAL A 59 -9.93 -1.58 10.26
C VAL A 59 -8.73 -2.46 10.59
N VAL A 60 -7.61 -2.22 9.90
CA VAL A 60 -6.32 -2.88 10.13
C VAL A 60 -5.25 -1.80 10.31
N PRO A 61 -4.49 -1.78 11.42
CA PRO A 61 -3.44 -0.80 11.63
C PRO A 61 -2.25 -1.02 10.68
N ILE A 62 -1.56 0.08 10.36
CA ILE A 62 -0.32 0.09 9.59
C ILE A 62 0.77 0.64 10.51
N GLU A 63 1.65 -0.23 10.96
CA GLU A 63 2.81 0.14 11.77
C GLU A 63 3.91 0.78 10.92
N GLU A 64 4.89 1.41 11.57
CA GLU A 64 5.96 2.16 10.91
C GLU A 64 6.70 1.37 9.83
N ASN A 65 6.96 0.09 10.09
CA ASN A 65 7.72 -0.77 9.20
C ASN A 65 6.85 -1.82 8.46
N THR A 66 5.52 -1.75 8.60
CA THR A 66 4.62 -2.68 7.92
C THR A 66 4.81 -2.60 6.41
N THR A 67 5.15 -3.72 5.79
CA THR A 67 5.29 -3.88 4.34
C THR A 67 3.92 -4.12 3.67
N MET A 68 3.85 -3.93 2.36
CA MET A 68 2.65 -4.27 1.57
C MET A 68 2.29 -5.76 1.71
N GLY A 69 3.28 -6.65 1.74
CA GLY A 69 3.02 -8.08 1.90
C GLY A 69 2.41 -8.43 3.25
N GLU A 70 2.89 -7.83 4.33
CA GLU A 70 2.32 -8.02 5.68
C GLU A 70 0.91 -7.45 5.78
N LEU A 71 0.70 -6.23 5.27
CA LEU A 71 -0.63 -5.62 5.24
C LEU A 71 -1.61 -6.44 4.39
N HIS A 72 -1.19 -6.89 3.20
CA HIS A 72 -1.99 -7.76 2.35
C HIS A 72 -2.44 -9.03 3.08
N TYR A 73 -1.52 -9.66 3.82
CA TYR A 73 -1.84 -10.85 4.60
C TYR A 73 -2.88 -10.56 5.69
N ALA A 74 -2.69 -9.48 6.46
CA ALA A 74 -3.61 -9.07 7.51
C ALA A 74 -5.02 -8.74 6.95
N LEU A 75 -5.07 -7.98 5.84
CA LEU A 75 -6.33 -7.64 5.18
C LEU A 75 -7.05 -8.89 4.64
N ARG A 76 -6.31 -9.86 4.10
CA ARG A 76 -6.88 -11.12 3.62
C ARG A 76 -7.56 -11.90 4.73
N GLU A 77 -6.91 -12.05 5.89
CA GLU A 77 -7.45 -12.78 7.04
C GLU A 77 -8.70 -12.08 7.61
N GLN A 78 -8.60 -10.76 7.83
CA GLN A 78 -9.71 -9.97 8.37
C GLN A 78 -10.88 -9.87 7.37
N GLY A 79 -10.58 -9.71 6.09
CA GLY A 79 -11.58 -9.63 5.03
C GLY A 79 -12.36 -10.92 4.84
N ALA A 80 -11.68 -12.07 4.94
CA ALA A 80 -12.34 -13.37 4.86
C ALA A 80 -13.31 -13.58 6.03
N ALA A 81 -12.91 -13.23 7.24
CA ALA A 81 -13.78 -13.32 8.42
C ALA A 81 -14.99 -12.39 8.31
N LEU A 82 -14.76 -11.14 7.88
CA LEU A 82 -15.83 -10.16 7.68
C LEU A 82 -16.80 -10.59 6.58
N LEU A 83 -16.30 -11.17 5.49
CA LEU A 83 -17.12 -11.65 4.38
C LEU A 83 -18.16 -12.69 4.84
N LEU A 84 -17.74 -13.66 5.66
CA LEU A 84 -18.66 -14.67 6.21
C LEU A 84 -19.78 -14.03 7.03
N GLN A 85 -19.46 -13.08 7.90
CA GLN A 85 -20.45 -12.35 8.69
C GLN A 85 -21.45 -11.58 7.81
N VAL A 86 -20.95 -10.94 6.75
CA VAL A 86 -21.81 -10.20 5.81
C VAL A 86 -22.70 -11.13 5.03
N ILE A 87 -22.21 -12.30 4.59
CA ILE A 87 -23.03 -13.32 3.91
C ILE A 87 -24.18 -13.79 4.82
N ASP A 88 -23.91 -14.03 6.10
CA ASP A 88 -24.95 -14.43 7.06
C ASP A 88 -26.00 -13.31 7.23
N LYS A 89 -25.58 -12.05 7.32
CA LYS A 89 -26.48 -10.88 7.38
C LYS A 89 -27.36 -10.77 6.12
N ILE A 90 -26.76 -10.99 4.94
CA ILE A 90 -27.50 -10.98 3.66
C ILE A 90 -28.53 -12.10 3.63
N ALA A 91 -28.15 -13.31 4.02
CA ALA A 91 -29.04 -14.47 4.05
C ALA A 91 -30.22 -14.28 5.02
N ALA A 92 -29.98 -13.66 6.17
CA ALA A 92 -30.99 -13.33 7.17
C ALA A 92 -31.84 -12.10 6.80
N GLY A 93 -31.50 -11.36 5.73
CA GLY A 93 -32.20 -10.12 5.34
C GLY A 93 -31.95 -8.94 6.30
N THR A 94 -30.84 -8.98 7.07
CA THR A 94 -30.48 -7.96 8.07
C THR A 94 -29.29 -7.09 7.65
N ALA A 95 -28.71 -7.34 6.46
CA ALA A 95 -27.64 -6.50 5.92
C ALA A 95 -28.16 -5.09 5.62
N VAL A 96 -27.44 -4.08 6.09
CA VAL A 96 -27.73 -2.66 5.82
C VAL A 96 -26.69 -2.15 4.85
N ALA A 97 -27.14 -1.56 3.75
CA ALA A 97 -26.28 -0.97 2.73
C ALA A 97 -26.16 0.55 3.00
N GLU A 98 -24.94 1.01 3.28
CA GLU A 98 -24.61 2.41 3.52
C GLU A 98 -24.03 3.03 2.25
N PRO A 99 -24.66 4.07 1.66
CA PRO A 99 -24.10 4.79 0.52
C PRO A 99 -22.73 5.41 0.87
N GLN A 100 -21.81 5.40 -0.10
CA GLN A 100 -20.53 6.08 0.06
C GLN A 100 -20.68 7.61 -0.13
N ASP A 101 -19.94 8.38 0.67
CA ASP A 101 -19.76 9.81 0.44
C ASP A 101 -18.72 10.04 -0.68
N ASN A 102 -19.19 10.40 -1.85
CA ASN A 102 -18.33 10.60 -3.02
C ASN A 102 -17.39 11.81 -2.90
N GLU A 103 -17.67 12.78 -2.03
CA GLU A 103 -16.79 13.92 -1.81
C GLU A 103 -15.51 13.52 -1.06
N GLN A 104 -15.55 12.43 -0.29
CA GLN A 104 -14.41 11.89 0.40
C GLN A 104 -13.65 10.81 -0.40
N ALA A 105 -14.08 10.51 -1.62
CA ALA A 105 -13.47 9.47 -2.43
C ALA A 105 -12.05 9.86 -2.87
N THR A 106 -11.12 8.91 -2.71
CA THR A 106 -9.78 8.98 -3.29
C THR A 106 -9.52 7.75 -4.15
N TYR A 107 -8.52 7.83 -5.02
CA TYR A 107 -8.28 6.79 -6.02
C TYR A 107 -6.88 6.21 -5.92
N ALA A 108 -6.80 4.89 -6.03
CA ALA A 108 -5.59 4.09 -6.10
C ALA A 108 -5.49 3.47 -7.50
N THR A 109 -4.84 4.18 -8.41
CA THR A 109 -4.70 3.75 -9.80
C THR A 109 -3.78 2.53 -9.93
N LEU A 110 -3.73 1.94 -11.13
CA LEU A 110 -2.71 0.93 -11.43
C LEU A 110 -1.31 1.48 -11.18
N LEU A 111 -0.46 0.63 -10.60
CA LEU A 111 0.94 0.97 -10.38
C LEU A 111 1.67 1.00 -11.73
N ASP A 112 2.44 2.04 -11.95
CA ASP A 112 3.31 2.19 -13.10
C ASP A 112 4.76 1.88 -12.72
N ARG A 113 5.51 1.31 -13.64
CA ARG A 113 6.92 0.94 -13.42
C ARG A 113 7.81 2.15 -13.08
N SER A 114 7.44 3.34 -13.51
CA SER A 114 8.16 4.57 -13.13
C SER A 114 8.10 4.85 -11.63
N MET A 115 7.03 4.40 -10.95
CA MET A 115 6.87 4.55 -9.51
C MET A 115 7.85 3.69 -8.69
N GLU A 116 8.44 2.66 -9.30
CA GLU A 116 9.43 1.79 -8.64
C GLU A 116 10.78 2.50 -8.45
N HIS A 117 11.05 3.57 -9.24
CA HIS A 117 12.30 4.31 -9.17
C HIS A 117 12.29 5.24 -7.94
N ILE A 118 13.31 5.09 -7.08
CA ILE A 118 13.44 5.93 -5.89
C ILE A 118 13.90 7.34 -6.30
N ASP A 119 13.10 8.34 -5.91
CA ASP A 119 13.48 9.74 -5.94
C ASP A 119 14.05 10.14 -4.57
N TRP A 120 15.36 10.14 -4.46
CA TRP A 120 16.06 10.51 -3.23
C TRP A 120 15.86 11.96 -2.79
N SER A 121 15.35 12.83 -3.67
CA SER A 121 15.04 14.23 -3.32
C SER A 121 13.83 14.37 -2.39
N LYS A 122 13.07 13.30 -2.21
CA LYS A 122 11.96 13.20 -1.26
C LYS A 122 12.48 13.09 0.18
N THR A 123 11.58 13.23 1.15
CA THR A 123 11.90 13.00 2.56
C THR A 123 12.25 11.52 2.81
N ALA A 124 13.04 11.26 3.85
CA ALA A 124 13.35 9.87 4.27
C ALA A 124 12.07 9.06 4.53
N GLN A 125 11.03 9.68 5.10
CA GLN A 125 9.76 9.03 5.35
C GLN A 125 9.03 8.64 4.04
N GLU A 126 9.00 9.51 3.04
CA GLU A 126 8.37 9.20 1.74
C GLU A 126 9.12 8.07 1.02
N VAL A 127 10.48 8.09 1.07
CA VAL A 127 11.29 7.03 0.48
C VAL A 127 11.10 5.71 1.22
N HIS A 128 11.06 5.74 2.56
CA HIS A 128 10.77 4.55 3.38
C HIS A 128 9.40 3.96 3.06
N ASN A 129 8.37 4.81 2.98
CA ASN A 129 7.02 4.39 2.63
C ASN A 129 6.95 3.77 1.23
N LEU A 130 7.68 4.33 0.26
CA LEU A 130 7.77 3.77 -1.09
C LEU A 130 8.39 2.37 -1.05
N ILE A 131 9.53 2.20 -0.38
CA ILE A 131 10.24 0.91 -0.29
C ILE A 131 9.32 -0.15 0.32
N ARG A 132 8.75 0.10 1.48
CA ARG A 132 7.88 -0.86 2.16
C ARG A 132 6.54 -1.08 1.45
N GLY A 133 6.04 -0.07 0.72
CA GLY A 133 4.82 -0.16 -0.08
C GLY A 133 4.98 -1.02 -1.34
N PHE A 134 6.21 -1.25 -1.81
CA PHE A 134 6.54 -2.12 -2.93
C PHE A 134 7.19 -3.46 -2.52
N ASN A 135 7.30 -3.75 -1.23
CA ASN A 135 7.83 -5.01 -0.71
C ASN A 135 6.68 -5.99 -0.39
N PRO A 136 6.67 -7.24 -0.89
CA PRO A 136 7.73 -7.94 -1.64
C PRO A 136 7.64 -7.81 -3.16
N ALA A 137 6.73 -7.05 -3.71
CA ALA A 137 6.57 -6.90 -5.16
C ALA A 137 5.91 -5.55 -5.50
N PRO A 138 6.38 -4.91 -6.58
CA PRO A 138 7.43 -5.32 -7.53
C PRO A 138 8.87 -5.04 -7.07
N SER A 139 9.12 -4.41 -5.94
CA SER A 139 10.33 -3.80 -5.39
C SER A 139 10.58 -2.38 -5.90
N THR A 140 11.36 -1.63 -5.14
CA THR A 140 11.91 -0.36 -5.60
C THR A 140 13.34 -0.53 -6.15
N PHE A 141 13.80 0.43 -6.92
CA PHE A 141 15.18 0.44 -7.40
C PHE A 141 15.76 1.84 -7.51
N THR A 142 17.08 1.91 -7.52
CA THR A 142 17.86 3.11 -7.86
C THR A 142 18.95 2.75 -8.87
N LYS A 143 19.56 3.76 -9.50
CA LYS A 143 20.72 3.57 -10.38
C LYS A 143 22.00 3.93 -9.64
N LEU A 144 22.98 3.05 -9.75
CA LEU A 144 24.35 3.30 -9.28
C LEU A 144 25.10 4.23 -10.25
N PRO A 145 26.20 4.88 -9.82
CA PRO A 145 27.01 5.76 -10.68
C PRO A 145 27.52 5.09 -11.97
N ASN A 146 27.69 3.75 -11.95
CA ASN A 146 28.10 2.98 -13.09
C ASN A 146 26.93 2.59 -14.05
N GLY A 147 25.72 3.13 -13.81
CA GLY A 147 24.52 2.89 -14.59
C GLY A 147 23.75 1.60 -14.27
N LYS A 148 24.32 0.71 -13.43
CA LYS A 148 23.64 -0.54 -13.03
C LYS A 148 22.50 -0.28 -12.07
N GLY A 149 21.47 -1.11 -12.15
CA GLY A 149 20.34 -1.10 -11.22
C GLY A 149 20.70 -1.72 -9.86
N LEU A 150 20.16 -1.14 -8.81
CA LEU A 150 20.19 -1.70 -7.45
C LEU A 150 18.75 -1.73 -6.94
N LYS A 151 18.20 -2.92 -6.73
CA LYS A 151 16.92 -3.06 -6.04
C LYS A 151 17.10 -2.81 -4.56
N ILE A 152 16.12 -2.14 -3.97
CA ILE A 152 16.07 -1.87 -2.53
C ILE A 152 14.80 -2.50 -1.98
N TRP A 153 14.99 -3.43 -1.05
CA TRP A 153 13.94 -4.21 -0.44
C TRP A 153 13.61 -3.76 0.97
N GLY A 154 14.59 -3.28 1.71
CA GLY A 154 14.43 -2.92 3.12
C GLY A 154 15.13 -1.61 3.48
N SER A 155 14.46 -0.87 4.36
CA SER A 155 14.99 0.37 4.93
C SER A 155 14.46 0.59 6.34
N LYS A 156 15.12 1.47 7.10
CA LYS A 156 14.67 1.92 8.42
C LYS A 156 14.84 3.42 8.56
N MET A 157 13.88 4.04 9.23
CA MET A 157 13.98 5.44 9.63
C MET A 157 15.13 5.64 10.62
N THR A 158 15.75 6.82 10.57
CA THR A 158 16.82 7.21 11.50
C THR A 158 16.61 8.64 11.99
N ASP A 159 17.21 8.98 13.12
CA ASP A 159 17.25 10.35 13.65
C ASP A 159 18.43 11.18 13.06
N LYS A 160 19.16 10.60 12.10
CA LYS A 160 20.31 11.26 11.46
C LYS A 160 19.86 12.34 10.50
N ASN A 161 20.67 13.39 10.40
CA ASN A 161 20.56 14.43 9.39
C ASN A 161 21.89 14.55 8.63
N SER A 162 21.82 15.04 7.40
CA SER A 162 23.00 15.25 6.56
C SER A 162 22.82 16.47 5.67
N ALA A 163 23.90 17.20 5.44
CA ALA A 163 23.98 18.25 4.43
C ALA A 163 24.46 17.73 3.06
N ALA A 164 24.72 16.43 2.93
CA ALA A 164 25.12 15.84 1.66
C ALA A 164 23.97 15.89 0.65
N ALA A 165 24.31 15.89 -0.63
CA ALA A 165 23.31 15.82 -1.70
C ALA A 165 22.45 14.55 -1.58
N ALA A 166 21.17 14.67 -1.89
CA ALA A 166 20.23 13.54 -1.88
C ALA A 166 20.72 12.38 -2.76
N GLY A 167 20.60 11.15 -2.25
CA GLY A 167 21.12 9.94 -2.89
C GLY A 167 22.59 9.62 -2.57
N THR A 168 23.28 10.46 -1.77
CA THR A 168 24.65 10.20 -1.35
C THR A 168 24.68 9.18 -0.21
N VAL A 169 25.51 8.14 -0.33
CA VAL A 169 25.85 7.24 0.78
C VAL A 169 26.79 7.99 1.73
N ILE A 170 26.32 8.28 2.94
CA ILE A 170 27.05 9.07 3.93
C ILE A 170 27.82 8.23 4.95
N GLU A 171 27.39 7.02 5.15
CA GLU A 171 27.97 6.09 6.11
C GLU A 171 27.72 4.64 5.69
N THR A 172 28.67 3.75 5.98
CA THR A 172 28.52 2.30 5.74
C THR A 172 28.69 1.53 7.04
N GLY A 173 27.72 0.69 7.36
CA GLY A 173 27.78 -0.27 8.47
C GLY A 173 28.22 -1.66 8.00
N LYS A 174 28.19 -2.60 8.92
CA LYS A 174 28.54 -4.01 8.62
C LYS A 174 27.55 -4.70 7.69
N HIS A 175 26.26 -4.37 7.80
CA HIS A 175 25.16 -5.02 7.09
C HIS A 175 24.16 -4.03 6.49
N SER A 176 24.45 -2.73 6.56
CA SER A 176 23.60 -1.67 6.05
C SER A 176 24.44 -0.46 5.62
N PHE A 177 23.82 0.50 4.97
CA PHE A 177 24.41 1.78 4.67
C PHE A 177 23.36 2.88 4.78
N PHE A 178 23.81 4.13 4.95
CA PHE A 178 22.96 5.28 5.19
C PHE A 178 22.99 6.23 4.00
N VAL A 179 21.81 6.62 3.52
CA VAL A 179 21.65 7.48 2.35
C VAL A 179 20.97 8.78 2.77
N ALA A 180 21.57 9.91 2.36
CA ALA A 180 20.95 11.21 2.50
C ALA A 180 19.71 11.31 1.59
N CYS A 181 18.59 11.75 2.14
CA CYS A 181 17.36 12.08 1.41
C CYS A 181 17.23 13.61 1.27
N GLY A 182 16.21 14.09 0.59
CA GLY A 182 15.92 15.52 0.52
C GLY A 182 15.73 16.13 1.90
N GLU A 183 15.16 15.37 2.84
CA GLU A 183 15.10 15.66 4.26
C GLU A 183 15.31 14.35 5.03
N GLY A 184 16.26 14.38 5.99
CA GLY A 184 16.61 13.22 6.80
C GLY A 184 17.54 12.24 6.11
N VAL A 185 17.80 11.14 6.80
CA VAL A 185 18.70 10.05 6.37
C VAL A 185 18.00 8.72 6.55
N LEU A 186 18.08 7.85 5.55
CA LEU A 186 17.48 6.53 5.57
C LEU A 186 18.57 5.46 5.67
N GLU A 187 18.40 4.50 6.58
CA GLU A 187 19.20 3.29 6.63
C GLU A 187 18.67 2.28 5.62
N ILE A 188 19.51 1.80 4.72
CA ILE A 188 19.19 0.75 3.75
C ILE A 188 19.71 -0.57 4.31
N THR A 189 18.78 -1.52 4.50
CA THR A 189 19.05 -2.78 5.21
C THR A 189 19.08 -4.00 4.30
N GLU A 190 18.39 -3.92 3.14
CA GLU A 190 18.33 -5.05 2.21
C GLU A 190 18.34 -4.56 0.77
N VAL A 191 19.26 -5.12 -0.02
CA VAL A 191 19.45 -4.75 -1.43
C VAL A 191 19.73 -5.96 -2.30
N GLN A 192 19.41 -5.85 -3.58
CA GLN A 192 19.75 -6.85 -4.60
C GLN A 192 20.39 -6.16 -5.80
N PRO A 193 21.70 -6.35 -6.01
CA PRO A 193 22.37 -5.87 -7.21
C PRO A 193 21.80 -6.51 -8.47
N GLU A 194 21.81 -5.76 -9.57
CA GLU A 194 21.46 -6.29 -10.89
C GLU A 194 22.28 -7.54 -11.21
N SER A 195 21.63 -8.55 -11.79
CA SER A 195 22.23 -9.85 -12.14
C SER A 195 22.59 -10.77 -10.96
N LYS A 196 22.17 -10.48 -9.74
CA LYS A 196 22.26 -11.41 -8.60
C LYS A 196 20.87 -11.88 -8.17
N LYS A 197 20.80 -13.17 -7.82
CA LYS A 197 19.61 -13.77 -7.21
C LYS A 197 19.72 -13.70 -5.70
#